data_1f3c86305fd6542d8da762c9736ce22c
#
_entry.id   1f3c86305fd6542d8da762c9736ce22c
#
_cell.length_a   1.000
_cell.length_b   1.000
_cell.length_c   1.000
_cell.angle_alpha   90.00
_cell.angle_beta   90.00
_cell.angle_gamma   90.00
#
_symmetry.space_group_name_H-M   'P 1'
#
loop_
_entity.id
_entity.type
_entity.pdbx_description
1 polymer ?
#
loop_
_entity_poly.entity_id
_entity_poly.type
_entity_poly.pdbx_seq_one_letter_code
_entity_poly.pdbx_strand_id
1 'polypeptide(L)'
;MDLLQFLLDKNNIFIVAVAVVSGVMLIIPALRKGRTGSAISTNEAIQMVNQRNAVWVDVRPAEQFQAGHIAQARNVPAADIEQKAGSLPKNKPLVVVCDNGRDSARAAAKLRAQGFTDVVPLEGGMRAWSAASLPVTQKG
;
A
#
# COMPACT_ATOMS: atom_id res chain seq x y z
N MET A 1 20.68 37.96 -23.42
CA MET A 1 19.36 37.93 -22.74
C MET A 1 19.48 37.06 -21.50
N ASP A 2 19.22 37.63 -20.35
CA ASP A 2 19.26 36.85 -19.11
C ASP A 2 18.14 35.81 -19.08
N LEU A 3 18.39 34.69 -18.44
CA LEU A 3 17.42 33.60 -18.28
C LEU A 3 16.09 34.12 -17.73
N LEU A 4 16.15 35.04 -16.77
CA LEU A 4 14.98 35.66 -16.17
C LEU A 4 14.16 36.48 -17.18
N GLN A 5 14.83 37.25 -18.04
CA GLN A 5 14.16 38.01 -19.10
C GLN A 5 13.53 37.08 -20.14
N PHE A 6 14.20 36.01 -20.49
CA PHE A 6 13.65 34.95 -21.37
C PHE A 6 12.39 34.32 -20.79
N LEU A 7 12.39 34.00 -19.49
CA LEU A 7 11.25 33.38 -18.81
C LEU A 7 10.06 34.34 -18.67
N LEU A 8 10.31 35.65 -18.56
CA LEU A 8 9.26 36.65 -18.34
C LEU A 8 8.76 37.30 -19.65
N ASP A 9 9.38 36.95 -20.77
CA ASP A 9 8.93 37.48 -22.09
C ASP A 9 7.53 36.95 -22.39
N LYS A 10 6.65 37.90 -22.81
CA LYS A 10 5.25 37.57 -23.12
C LYS A 10 5.10 36.50 -24.20
N ASN A 11 6.07 36.42 -25.12
CA ASN A 11 6.06 35.40 -26.17
C ASN A 11 6.44 34.02 -25.68
N ASN A 12 7.22 33.94 -24.59
CA ASN A 12 7.72 32.71 -24.04
C ASN A 12 6.94 32.20 -22.82
N ILE A 13 6.13 33.09 -22.21
CA ILE A 13 5.40 32.75 -20.98
C ILE A 13 4.46 31.54 -21.17
N PHE A 14 3.88 31.41 -22.36
CA PHE A 14 3.02 30.26 -22.67
C PHE A 14 3.81 28.95 -22.71
N ILE A 15 5.01 28.99 -23.31
CA ILE A 15 5.91 27.80 -23.37
C ILE A 15 6.36 27.44 -21.96
N VAL A 16 6.72 28.41 -21.14
CA VAL A 16 7.14 28.20 -19.75
C VAL A 16 5.99 27.62 -18.94
N ALA A 17 4.76 28.15 -19.11
CA ALA A 17 3.59 27.63 -18.41
C ALA A 17 3.31 26.18 -18.79
N VAL A 18 3.40 25.80 -20.07
CA VAL A 18 3.21 24.42 -20.52
C VAL A 18 4.30 23.51 -19.94
N ALA A 19 5.56 23.95 -19.92
CA ALA A 19 6.66 23.19 -19.36
C ALA A 19 6.49 22.92 -17.86
N VAL A 20 6.05 23.94 -17.09
CA VAL A 20 5.80 23.82 -15.65
C VAL A 20 4.63 22.85 -15.38
N VAL A 21 3.52 23.01 -16.09
CA VAL A 21 2.35 22.13 -15.95
C VAL A 21 2.70 20.69 -16.29
N SER A 22 3.45 20.48 -17.39
CA SER A 22 3.90 19.13 -17.78
C SER A 22 4.82 18.51 -16.74
N GLY A 23 5.76 19.28 -16.19
CA GLY A 23 6.65 18.83 -15.13
C GLY A 23 5.89 18.44 -13.86
N VAL A 24 4.94 19.25 -13.43
CA VAL A 24 4.08 18.96 -12.26
C VAL A 24 3.24 17.72 -12.51
N MET A 25 2.65 17.58 -13.70
CA MET A 25 1.86 16.38 -14.06
C MET A 25 2.67 15.09 -14.03
N LEU A 26 3.97 15.15 -14.34
CA LEU A 26 4.86 13.99 -14.28
C LEU A 26 5.31 13.65 -12.85
N ILE A 27 5.47 14.66 -12.00
CA ILE A 27 5.95 14.49 -10.62
C ILE A 27 4.84 13.99 -9.69
N ILE A 28 3.61 14.46 -9.83
CA ILE A 28 2.49 14.07 -8.96
C ILE A 28 2.23 12.56 -8.94
N PRO A 29 2.13 11.86 -10.09
CA PRO A 29 1.97 10.40 -10.07
C PRO A 29 3.15 9.67 -9.44
N ALA A 30 4.38 10.15 -9.66
CA ALA A 30 5.58 9.54 -9.06
C ALA A 30 5.59 9.67 -7.55
N LEU A 31 5.18 10.82 -7.00
CA LEU A 31 5.05 11.05 -5.57
C LEU A 31 3.92 10.23 -4.95
N ARG A 32 2.80 10.09 -5.66
CA ARG A 32 1.67 9.25 -5.22
C ARG A 32 2.02 7.77 -5.26
N LYS A 33 2.75 7.32 -6.27
CA LYS A 33 3.17 5.93 -6.42
C LYS A 33 4.12 5.51 -5.29
N GLY A 34 4.93 6.42 -4.76
CA GLY A 34 5.79 6.17 -3.61
C GLY A 34 5.06 6.05 -2.27
N ARG A 35 3.79 6.50 -2.20
CA ARG A 35 3.01 6.51 -0.96
C ARG A 35 1.87 5.48 -0.89
N THR A 36 1.35 5.03 -2.02
CA THR A 36 0.08 4.30 -2.05
C THR A 36 0.13 2.90 -2.65
N GLY A 37 1.26 2.42 -3.13
CA GLY A 37 1.28 1.16 -3.84
C GLY A 37 2.50 0.29 -3.62
N SER A 38 3.55 0.82 -3.03
CA SER A 38 4.78 0.08 -2.81
C SER A 38 4.65 -0.86 -1.63
N ALA A 39 5.15 -2.08 -1.79
CA ALA A 39 5.29 -3.02 -0.68
C ALA A 39 6.20 -2.43 0.40
N ILE A 40 5.87 -2.68 1.65
CA ILE A 40 6.65 -2.24 2.80
C ILE A 40 7.34 -3.42 3.47
N SER A 41 8.48 -3.15 4.12
CA SER A 41 9.21 -4.17 4.87
C SER A 41 8.46 -4.61 6.12
N THR A 42 8.85 -5.75 6.68
CA THR A 42 8.29 -6.24 7.95
C THR A 42 8.46 -5.22 9.08
N ASN A 43 9.62 -4.56 9.16
CA ASN A 43 9.87 -3.54 10.18
C ASN A 43 8.98 -2.33 10.03
N GLU A 44 8.82 -1.82 8.81
CA GLU A 44 7.92 -0.70 8.53
C GLU A 44 6.47 -1.05 8.84
N ALA A 45 6.05 -2.27 8.50
CA ALA A 45 4.71 -2.75 8.78
C ALA A 45 4.43 -2.82 10.29
N ILE A 46 5.37 -3.35 11.07
CA ILE A 46 5.26 -3.41 12.53
C ILE A 46 5.15 -1.99 13.11
N GLN A 47 5.94 -1.05 12.61
CA GLN A 47 5.86 0.36 13.03
C GLN A 47 4.50 0.96 12.71
N MET A 48 3.93 0.69 11.54
CA MET A 48 2.60 1.16 11.19
C MET A 48 1.53 0.63 12.14
N VAL A 49 1.60 -0.65 12.51
CA VAL A 49 0.66 -1.26 13.44
C VAL A 49 0.79 -0.64 14.83
N ASN A 50 2.01 -0.43 15.30
CA ASN A 50 2.27 0.10 16.64
C ASN A 50 1.99 1.61 16.77
N GLN A 51 2.32 2.39 15.74
CA GLN A 51 2.24 3.86 15.79
C GLN A 51 0.94 4.41 15.19
N ARG A 52 0.38 3.74 14.19
CA ARG A 52 -0.78 4.22 13.44
C ARG A 52 -2.00 3.31 13.56
N ASN A 53 -1.94 2.31 14.42
CA ASN A 53 -3.00 1.33 14.61
C ASN A 53 -3.41 0.62 13.31
N ALA A 54 -2.46 0.35 12.43
CA ALA A 54 -2.71 -0.39 11.20
C ALA A 54 -3.24 -1.80 11.51
N VAL A 55 -4.07 -2.31 10.63
CA VAL A 55 -4.68 -3.64 10.77
C VAL A 55 -4.02 -4.60 9.78
N TRP A 56 -3.61 -5.77 10.27
CA TRP A 56 -3.12 -6.85 9.41
C TRP A 56 -4.30 -7.51 8.71
N VAL A 57 -4.23 -7.62 7.39
CA VAL A 57 -5.24 -8.30 6.57
C VAL A 57 -4.57 -9.47 5.86
N ASP A 58 -4.86 -10.69 6.28
CA ASP A 58 -4.32 -11.90 5.69
C ASP A 58 -5.25 -12.38 4.59
N VAL A 59 -4.77 -12.39 3.35
CA VAL A 59 -5.56 -12.76 2.17
C VAL A 59 -5.31 -14.19 1.70
N ARG A 60 -4.62 -14.98 2.53
CA ARG A 60 -4.44 -16.41 2.26
C ARG A 60 -5.75 -17.18 2.47
N PRO A 61 -5.89 -18.37 1.90
CA PRO A 61 -7.01 -19.24 2.23
C PRO A 61 -7.14 -19.49 3.74
N ALA A 62 -8.36 -19.70 4.22
CA ALA A 62 -8.64 -19.87 5.63
C ALA A 62 -7.83 -21.00 6.27
N GLU A 63 -7.56 -22.09 5.55
CA GLU A 63 -6.76 -23.20 6.04
C GLU A 63 -5.33 -22.79 6.37
N GLN A 64 -4.71 -22.00 5.50
CA GLN A 64 -3.36 -21.49 5.73
C GLN A 64 -3.31 -20.49 6.88
N PHE A 65 -4.33 -19.64 6.97
CA PHE A 65 -4.48 -18.70 8.09
C PHE A 65 -4.57 -19.43 9.42
N GLN A 66 -5.38 -20.48 9.50
CA GLN A 66 -5.55 -21.27 10.72
C GLN A 66 -4.27 -22.01 11.13
N ALA A 67 -3.46 -22.41 10.16
CA ALA A 67 -2.20 -23.10 10.43
C ALA A 67 -1.15 -22.20 11.09
N GLY A 68 -1.26 -20.91 10.93
CA GLY A 68 -0.37 -19.93 11.55
C GLY A 68 -0.48 -18.57 10.88
N HIS A 69 -0.68 -17.52 11.65
CA HIS A 69 -0.87 -16.17 11.16
C HIS A 69 -0.31 -15.14 12.14
N ILE A 70 -0.17 -13.92 11.70
CA ILE A 70 0.24 -12.80 12.55
C ILE A 70 -0.87 -12.53 13.57
N ALA A 71 -0.51 -12.34 14.83
CA ALA A 71 -1.47 -12.07 15.89
C ALA A 71 -2.36 -10.89 15.54
N GLN A 72 -3.66 -11.01 15.81
CA GLN A 72 -4.70 -10.01 15.53
C GLN A 72 -4.97 -9.77 14.05
N ALA A 73 -4.37 -10.52 13.14
CA ALA A 73 -4.66 -10.42 11.73
C ALA A 73 -6.09 -10.88 11.42
N ARG A 74 -6.73 -10.18 10.49
CA ARG A 74 -8.06 -10.54 10.00
C ARG A 74 -7.92 -11.33 8.72
N ASN A 75 -8.57 -12.48 8.64
CA ASN A 75 -8.54 -13.30 7.44
C ASN A 75 -9.65 -12.87 6.48
N VAL A 76 -9.24 -12.31 5.36
CA VAL A 76 -10.12 -12.01 4.23
C VAL A 76 -9.51 -12.65 2.99
N PRO A 77 -9.83 -13.91 2.68
CA PRO A 77 -9.25 -14.59 1.53
C PRO A 77 -9.41 -13.76 0.24
N ALA A 78 -8.42 -13.82 -0.63
CA ALA A 78 -8.37 -12.99 -1.84
C ALA A 78 -9.62 -13.15 -2.71
N ALA A 79 -10.21 -14.35 -2.75
CA ALA A 79 -11.44 -14.62 -3.49
C ALA A 79 -12.68 -13.94 -2.88
N ASP A 80 -12.63 -13.60 -1.59
CA ASP A 80 -13.78 -13.08 -0.83
C ASP A 80 -13.69 -11.59 -0.53
N ILE A 81 -12.70 -10.89 -1.07
CA ILE A 81 -12.45 -9.47 -0.75
C ILE A 81 -13.68 -8.62 -1.03
N GLU A 82 -14.35 -8.81 -2.16
CA GLU A 82 -15.50 -8.02 -2.55
C GLU A 82 -16.67 -8.19 -1.58
N GLN A 83 -16.82 -9.37 -1.00
CA GLN A 83 -17.91 -9.70 -0.09
C GLN A 83 -17.59 -9.36 1.37
N LYS A 84 -16.34 -9.52 1.80
CA LYS A 84 -15.93 -9.42 3.20
C LYS A 84 -15.19 -8.15 3.56
N ALA A 85 -14.76 -7.35 2.59
CA ALA A 85 -14.02 -6.11 2.85
C ALA A 85 -14.82 -5.08 3.65
N GLY A 86 -16.14 -5.13 3.60
CA GLY A 86 -16.98 -4.22 4.37
C GLY A 86 -16.81 -4.32 5.89
N SER A 87 -16.29 -5.44 6.39
CA SER A 87 -16.00 -5.61 7.82
C SER A 87 -14.69 -4.95 8.26
N LEU A 88 -13.85 -4.52 7.32
CA LEU A 88 -12.58 -3.89 7.63
C LEU A 88 -12.75 -2.39 7.92
N PRO A 89 -11.95 -1.83 8.85
CA PRO A 89 -12.03 -0.40 9.15
C PRO A 89 -11.49 0.44 7.99
N LYS A 90 -12.25 1.45 7.56
CA LYS A 90 -11.83 2.38 6.51
C LYS A 90 -10.98 3.54 7.04
N ASN A 91 -11.00 3.77 8.34
CA ASN A 91 -10.30 4.87 9.00
C ASN A 91 -8.91 4.48 9.53
N LYS A 92 -8.45 3.26 9.27
CA LYS A 92 -7.15 2.75 9.70
C LYS A 92 -6.35 2.27 8.50
N PRO A 93 -5.00 2.38 8.53
CA PRO A 93 -4.17 1.76 7.53
C PRO A 93 -4.33 0.24 7.54
N LEU A 94 -4.26 -0.38 6.36
CA LEU A 94 -4.30 -1.83 6.20
C LEU A 94 -2.98 -2.32 5.64
N VAL A 95 -2.41 -3.35 6.28
CA VAL A 95 -1.25 -4.06 5.76
C VAL A 95 -1.71 -5.43 5.27
N VAL A 96 -1.60 -5.67 3.98
CA VAL A 96 -2.08 -6.88 3.33
C VAL A 96 -0.98 -7.92 3.27
N VAL A 97 -1.26 -9.12 3.74
CA VAL A 97 -0.30 -10.21 3.87
C VAL A 97 -0.77 -11.43 3.06
N CYS A 98 0.14 -11.98 2.27
CA CYS A 98 -0.05 -13.27 1.59
C CYS A 98 1.19 -14.15 1.82
N ASP A 99 1.33 -15.28 1.11
CA ASP A 99 2.50 -16.16 1.28
C ASP A 99 3.81 -15.51 0.88
N ASN A 100 3.86 -14.92 -0.32
CA ASN A 100 5.11 -14.45 -0.94
C ASN A 100 5.09 -12.98 -1.39
N GLY A 101 4.01 -12.25 -1.13
CA GLY A 101 3.88 -10.85 -1.51
C GLY A 101 3.24 -10.59 -2.87
N ARG A 102 3.05 -11.61 -3.70
CA ARG A 102 2.50 -11.46 -5.05
C ARG A 102 0.99 -11.21 -5.04
N ASP A 103 0.24 -12.00 -4.29
CA ASP A 103 -1.22 -11.88 -4.19
C ASP A 103 -1.65 -10.69 -3.34
N SER A 104 -0.82 -10.28 -2.39
CA SER A 104 -1.11 -9.12 -1.55
C SER A 104 -1.13 -7.81 -2.33
N ALA A 105 -0.30 -7.67 -3.36
CA ALA A 105 -0.32 -6.49 -4.22
C ALA A 105 -1.66 -6.37 -4.98
N ARG A 106 -2.17 -7.49 -5.51
CA ARG A 106 -3.48 -7.53 -6.17
C ARG A 106 -4.62 -7.27 -5.20
N ALA A 107 -4.55 -7.87 -4.03
CA ALA A 107 -5.55 -7.68 -2.97
C ALA A 107 -5.58 -6.23 -2.50
N ALA A 108 -4.43 -5.61 -2.32
CA ALA A 108 -4.33 -4.19 -1.96
C ALA A 108 -4.99 -3.30 -3.02
N ALA A 109 -4.79 -3.60 -4.30
CA ALA A 109 -5.43 -2.86 -5.39
C ALA A 109 -6.96 -3.00 -5.37
N LYS A 110 -7.47 -4.19 -5.10
CA LYS A 110 -8.92 -4.43 -4.96
C LYS A 110 -9.51 -3.67 -3.78
N LEU A 111 -8.82 -3.65 -2.65
CA LEU A 111 -9.26 -2.90 -1.47
C LEU A 111 -9.30 -1.39 -1.75
N ARG A 112 -8.29 -0.86 -2.43
CA ARG A 112 -8.30 0.56 -2.83
C ARG A 112 -9.48 0.88 -3.74
N ALA A 113 -9.82 0.00 -4.66
CA ALA A 113 -10.98 0.15 -5.54
C ALA A 113 -12.30 0.19 -4.76
N GLN A 114 -12.35 -0.39 -3.56
CA GLN A 114 -13.53 -0.37 -2.70
C GLN A 114 -13.55 0.79 -1.71
N GLY A 115 -12.63 1.74 -1.82
CA GLY A 115 -12.61 2.95 -1.02
C GLY A 115 -11.65 2.97 0.16
N PHE A 116 -10.83 1.93 0.33
CA PHE A 116 -9.76 1.95 1.32
C PHE A 116 -8.58 2.75 0.79
N THR A 117 -8.21 3.83 1.45
CA THR A 117 -7.23 4.79 0.94
C THR A 117 -5.81 4.48 1.34
N ASP A 118 -5.60 3.85 2.50
CA ASP A 118 -4.28 3.57 3.04
C ASP A 118 -4.08 2.06 3.15
N VAL A 119 -3.74 1.43 2.04
CA VAL A 119 -3.55 -0.02 1.93
C VAL A 119 -2.20 -0.29 1.30
N VAL A 120 -1.36 -1.05 2.00
CA VAL A 120 -0.02 -1.41 1.54
C VAL A 120 0.19 -2.92 1.66
N PRO A 121 0.83 -3.58 0.68
CA PRO A 121 1.19 -4.98 0.80
C PRO A 121 2.48 -5.14 1.60
N LEU A 122 2.57 -6.24 2.34
CA LEU A 122 3.79 -6.64 3.05
C LEU A 122 4.76 -7.28 2.05
N GLU A 123 5.95 -6.72 1.94
CA GLU A 123 7.01 -7.27 1.07
C GLU A 123 7.40 -8.68 1.52
N GLY A 124 7.38 -9.62 0.57
CA GLY A 124 7.73 -11.01 0.81
C GLY A 124 6.70 -11.81 1.61
N GLY A 125 5.63 -11.20 2.08
CA GLY A 125 4.52 -11.86 2.77
C GLY A 125 4.94 -12.67 3.99
N MET A 126 4.26 -13.77 4.24
CA MET A 126 4.56 -14.65 5.39
C MET A 126 5.92 -15.32 5.29
N ARG A 127 6.48 -15.49 4.10
CA ARG A 127 7.85 -15.99 3.96
C ARG A 127 8.87 -15.03 4.57
N ALA A 128 8.75 -13.74 4.29
CA ALA A 128 9.63 -12.73 4.89
C ALA A 128 9.42 -12.62 6.40
N TRP A 129 8.18 -12.72 6.86
CA TRP A 129 7.84 -12.73 8.29
C TRP A 129 8.53 -13.87 9.01
N SER A 130 8.43 -15.10 8.47
CA SER A 130 9.05 -16.29 9.05
C SER A 130 10.58 -16.25 8.96
N ALA A 131 11.13 -15.74 7.86
CA ALA A 131 12.58 -15.59 7.69
C ALA A 131 13.18 -14.61 8.71
N ALA A 132 12.41 -13.62 9.15
CA ALA A 132 12.79 -12.70 10.22
C ALA A 132 12.56 -13.28 11.63
N SER A 133 12.16 -14.55 11.73
CA SER A 133 11.87 -15.25 13.00
C SER A 133 10.79 -14.55 13.84
N LEU A 134 9.84 -13.91 13.19
CA LEU A 134 8.73 -13.23 13.87
C LEU A 134 7.63 -14.23 14.24
N PRO A 135 6.93 -13.99 15.37
CA PRO A 135 5.99 -14.98 15.90
C PRO A 135 4.70 -15.07 15.08
N VAL A 136 4.12 -16.26 15.05
CA VAL A 136 2.79 -16.53 14.52
C VAL A 136 1.93 -17.20 15.58
N THR A 137 0.62 -17.06 15.43
CA THR A 137 -0.36 -17.67 16.31
C THR A 137 -1.35 -18.51 15.52
N GLN A 138 -1.97 -19.48 16.18
CA GLN A 138 -3.08 -20.26 15.64
C GLN A 138 -4.43 -19.83 16.23
N LYS A 139 -4.40 -18.89 17.15
CA LYS A 139 -5.62 -18.34 17.77
C LYS A 139 -6.25 -17.30 16.83
N GLY A 140 -7.46 -17.57 16.43
CA GLY A 140 -8.24 -16.78 15.49
C GLY A 140 -8.65 -15.42 15.88
#